data_e619572331dfd9ff1ab0b5ee8828ff25
#
_entry.id   e619572331dfd9ff1ab0b5ee8828ff25
#
_cell.length_a   1.000
_cell.length_b   1.000
_cell.length_c   1.000
_cell.angle_alpha   90.00
_cell.angle_beta   90.00
_cell.angle_gamma   90.00
#
_symmetry.space_group_name_H-M   'P 1'
#
loop_
_entity.id
_entity.type
_entity.pdbx_description
1 polymer ?
#
loop_
_entity_poly.entity_id
_entity_poly.type
_entity_poly.pdbx_seq_one_letter_code
_entity_poly.pdbx_strand_id
1 'polypeptide(L)'
;MPRASFDRVNQIRQENGEPEFANPRNAAAGTLRQLDTKIVAKRNLATFLYQEVSPTDQSSQEGVLEKLARLGFVVNQERVLAEDMEQIWDFIQKVAQLREDLPYDIDGIVIKVNDLAVQEELGFTVKAPKWAVAYKFPAEEKEAKILSVDWTVGRTGVVTPTANLTPVQLAGTTVSRATLHNVDYIAEKDIHQDDTVIVYKAGDIIPAVLRVVKDKRVSDQALAIPTHCPSCQSELLHFEDEVALRCINPLCPAQIKEGLNHFASRDAMNITGLGPAVVEKLFAAQLVEDVAGIYRLTVEDLLTLEGFKEKSAEKLYEAIQAS
;
A
#
# COMPACT_ATOMS: atom_id res chain seq x y z
N MET A 1 14.34 -9.17 -0.55
CA MET A 1 14.75 -10.61 -0.50
C MET A 1 15.34 -10.98 -1.84
N PRO A 2 16.49 -11.69 -1.94
CA PRO A 2 16.99 -12.21 -3.21
C PRO A 2 15.98 -13.16 -3.87
N ARG A 3 15.89 -13.16 -5.22
CA ARG A 3 14.94 -14.01 -5.97
C ARG A 3 15.11 -15.50 -5.61
N ALA A 4 16.33 -16.01 -5.58
CA ALA A 4 16.60 -17.41 -5.21
C ALA A 4 16.14 -17.75 -3.77
N SER A 5 16.23 -16.79 -2.83
CA SER A 5 15.71 -16.98 -1.47
C SER A 5 14.19 -16.97 -1.44
N PHE A 6 13.56 -16.12 -2.25
CA PHE A 6 12.12 -16.03 -2.40
C PHE A 6 11.52 -17.33 -2.96
N ASP A 7 12.11 -17.84 -4.04
CA ASP A 7 11.67 -19.10 -4.67
C ASP A 7 11.76 -20.26 -3.70
N ARG A 8 12.89 -20.36 -2.96
CA ARG A 8 13.07 -21.38 -1.93
C ARG A 8 12.06 -21.27 -0.80
N VAL A 9 11.76 -20.06 -0.34
CA VAL A 9 10.76 -19.84 0.72
C VAL A 9 9.37 -20.25 0.26
N ASN A 10 8.98 -19.92 -0.97
CA ASN A 10 7.70 -20.32 -1.53
C ASN A 10 7.61 -21.82 -1.77
N GLN A 11 8.68 -22.46 -2.25
CA GLN A 11 8.73 -23.91 -2.36
C GLN A 11 8.45 -24.59 -0.99
N ILE A 12 9.12 -24.15 0.07
CA ILE A 12 8.91 -24.71 1.42
C ILE A 12 7.46 -24.48 1.89
N ARG A 13 6.87 -23.32 1.61
CA ARG A 13 5.49 -23.02 1.96
C ARG A 13 4.52 -23.94 1.20
N GLN A 14 4.75 -24.16 -0.08
CA GLN A 14 3.96 -25.06 -0.90
C GLN A 14 4.02 -26.51 -0.37
N GLU A 15 5.22 -27.00 -0.03
CA GLU A 15 5.43 -28.31 0.58
C GLU A 15 4.67 -28.46 1.93
N ASN A 16 4.54 -27.38 2.68
CA ASN A 16 3.81 -27.34 3.96
C ASN A 16 2.31 -27.07 3.80
N GLY A 17 1.79 -26.87 2.58
CA GLY A 17 0.38 -26.50 2.35
C GLY A 17 0.02 -25.10 2.80
N GLU A 18 1.01 -24.20 2.94
CA GLU A 18 0.84 -22.81 3.31
C GLU A 18 0.69 -21.92 2.06
N PRO A 19 -0.07 -20.81 2.13
CA PRO A 19 -0.18 -19.87 1.01
C PRO A 19 1.19 -19.22 0.71
N GLU A 20 1.57 -19.17 -0.57
CA GLU A 20 2.80 -18.57 -1.04
C GLU A 20 2.81 -17.04 -0.83
N PHE A 21 4.01 -16.47 -0.69
CA PHE A 21 4.17 -15.02 -0.77
C PHE A 21 4.01 -14.54 -2.21
N ALA A 22 3.29 -13.44 -2.38
CA ALA A 22 3.00 -12.89 -3.70
C ALA A 22 4.23 -12.28 -4.41
N ASN A 23 5.19 -11.74 -3.65
CA ASN A 23 6.39 -11.12 -4.19
C ASN A 23 7.53 -11.06 -3.14
N PRO A 24 8.80 -10.83 -3.57
CA PRO A 24 9.96 -10.76 -2.68
C PRO A 24 9.87 -9.64 -1.62
N ARG A 25 9.18 -8.52 -1.92
CA ARG A 25 8.97 -7.41 -0.99
C ARG A 25 8.11 -7.83 0.20
N ASN A 26 6.97 -8.48 -0.07
CA ASN A 26 6.07 -8.97 0.97
C ASN A 26 6.73 -10.10 1.78
N ALA A 27 7.47 -10.99 1.12
CA ALA A 27 8.24 -12.04 1.78
C ALA A 27 9.31 -11.47 2.72
N ALA A 28 10.05 -10.43 2.30
CA ALA A 28 11.04 -9.75 3.14
C ALA A 28 10.39 -9.08 4.35
N ALA A 29 9.35 -8.27 4.14
CA ALA A 29 8.63 -7.59 5.21
C ALA A 29 8.02 -8.58 6.22
N GLY A 30 7.39 -9.65 5.73
CA GLY A 30 6.84 -10.73 6.56
C GLY A 30 7.91 -11.50 7.32
N THR A 31 9.11 -11.62 6.75
CA THR A 31 10.25 -12.27 7.42
C THR A 31 10.76 -11.44 8.59
N LEU A 32 10.93 -10.12 8.42
CA LEU A 32 11.39 -9.23 9.49
C LEU A 32 10.42 -9.15 10.67
N ARG A 33 9.14 -9.46 10.46
CA ARG A 33 8.11 -9.47 11.51
C ARG A 33 7.99 -10.79 12.26
N GLN A 34 8.79 -11.81 11.90
CA GLN A 34 8.77 -13.11 12.61
C GLN A 34 9.35 -12.95 14.02
N LEU A 35 8.66 -13.56 15.00
CA LEU A 35 9.13 -13.61 16.38
C LEU A 35 10.25 -14.64 16.57
N ASP A 36 10.22 -15.74 15.80
CA ASP A 36 11.28 -16.75 15.82
C ASP A 36 12.42 -16.36 14.88
N THR A 37 13.55 -15.97 15.46
CA THR A 37 14.77 -15.59 14.74
C THR A 37 15.37 -16.72 13.88
N LYS A 38 15.10 -17.99 14.22
CA LYS A 38 15.53 -19.15 13.41
C LYS A 38 14.81 -19.18 12.06
N ILE A 39 13.55 -18.77 12.01
CA ILE A 39 12.81 -18.64 10.76
C ILE A 39 13.42 -17.52 9.90
N VAL A 40 13.74 -16.39 10.51
CA VAL A 40 14.40 -15.25 9.81
C VAL A 40 15.73 -15.70 9.20
N ALA A 41 16.57 -16.38 9.96
CA ALA A 41 17.87 -16.87 9.51
C ALA A 41 17.75 -17.83 8.32
N LYS A 42 16.78 -18.76 8.33
CA LYS A 42 16.54 -19.73 7.24
C LYS A 42 16.08 -19.07 5.94
N ARG A 43 15.44 -17.89 6.02
CA ARG A 43 14.92 -17.19 4.84
C ARG A 43 15.97 -16.34 4.11
N ASN A 44 17.17 -16.26 4.64
CA ASN A 44 18.37 -15.71 3.99
C ASN A 44 18.13 -14.33 3.34
N LEU A 45 17.73 -13.33 4.15
CA LEU A 45 17.63 -11.96 3.70
C LEU A 45 18.99 -11.37 3.40
N ALA A 46 19.07 -10.48 2.42
CA ALA A 46 20.23 -9.65 2.14
C ALA A 46 19.92 -8.18 2.42
N THR A 47 20.97 -7.38 2.63
CA THR A 47 20.86 -5.94 2.90
C THR A 47 21.80 -5.16 1.98
N PHE A 48 21.40 -3.95 1.61
CA PHE A 48 22.26 -2.94 1.03
C PHE A 48 22.32 -1.74 1.97
N LEU A 49 23.53 -1.31 2.34
CA LEU A 49 23.74 -0.07 3.07
C LEU A 49 24.03 1.05 2.08
N TYR A 50 23.41 2.21 2.29
CA TYR A 50 23.48 3.32 1.33
C TYR A 50 23.67 4.69 1.98
N GLN A 51 23.74 4.74 3.32
CA GLN A 51 23.90 5.98 4.07
C GLN A 51 24.52 5.70 5.42
N GLU A 52 25.35 6.62 5.89
CA GLU A 52 25.83 6.73 7.27
C GLU A 52 24.97 7.76 8.00
N VAL A 53 24.36 7.39 9.12
CA VAL A 53 23.44 8.27 9.89
C VAL A 53 24.23 9.16 10.86
N SER A 54 25.37 8.69 11.36
CA SER A 54 26.28 9.47 12.21
C SER A 54 27.05 10.51 11.39
N PRO A 55 27.59 11.56 12.01
CA PRO A 55 28.51 12.45 11.32
C PRO A 55 29.62 11.66 10.64
N THR A 56 29.78 11.89 9.34
CA THR A 56 30.78 11.22 8.51
C THR A 56 31.99 12.11 8.30
N ASP A 57 33.15 11.52 8.07
CA ASP A 57 34.39 12.17 7.63
C ASP A 57 34.45 12.34 6.10
N GLN A 58 33.42 11.90 5.39
CA GLN A 58 33.33 11.98 3.94
C GLN A 58 32.66 13.29 3.51
N SER A 59 33.06 13.82 2.33
CA SER A 59 32.47 15.01 1.74
C SER A 59 31.41 14.69 0.67
N SER A 60 31.33 13.42 0.25
CA SER A 60 30.44 13.02 -0.85
C SER A 60 29.69 11.73 -0.56
N GLN A 61 28.54 11.57 -1.18
CA GLN A 61 27.73 10.37 -1.14
C GLN A 61 28.47 9.14 -1.67
N GLU A 62 29.25 9.31 -2.73
CA GLU A 62 30.10 8.24 -3.26
C GLU A 62 31.16 7.82 -2.26
N GLY A 63 31.85 8.79 -1.63
CA GLY A 63 32.83 8.52 -0.56
C GLY A 63 32.21 7.75 0.62
N VAL A 64 30.97 8.05 1.00
CA VAL A 64 30.25 7.26 2.01
C VAL A 64 30.06 5.82 1.56
N LEU A 65 29.63 5.58 0.32
CA LEU A 65 29.44 4.22 -0.20
C LEU A 65 30.76 3.44 -0.27
N GLU A 66 31.86 4.08 -0.68
CA GLU A 66 33.20 3.49 -0.69
C GLU A 66 33.69 3.16 0.74
N LYS A 67 33.46 4.05 1.69
CA LYS A 67 33.78 3.82 3.11
C LYS A 67 33.02 2.62 3.64
N LEU A 68 31.71 2.53 3.39
CA LEU A 68 30.89 1.39 3.80
C LEU A 68 31.40 0.08 3.18
N ALA A 69 31.76 0.08 1.89
CA ALA A 69 32.33 -1.09 1.22
C ALA A 69 33.68 -1.52 1.83
N ARG A 70 34.56 -0.56 2.16
CA ARG A 70 35.86 -0.83 2.83
C ARG A 70 35.68 -1.41 4.23
N LEU A 71 34.62 -1.04 4.93
CA LEU A 71 34.25 -1.60 6.23
C LEU A 71 33.61 -3.00 6.15
N GLY A 72 33.44 -3.54 4.93
CA GLY A 72 32.88 -4.88 4.68
C GLY A 72 31.37 -4.92 4.59
N PHE A 73 30.68 -3.76 4.53
CA PHE A 73 29.25 -3.72 4.30
C PHE A 73 28.91 -3.90 2.81
N VAL A 74 27.78 -4.52 2.55
CA VAL A 74 27.30 -4.69 1.19
C VAL A 74 26.64 -3.38 0.71
N VAL A 75 27.18 -2.81 -0.35
CA VAL A 75 26.61 -1.67 -1.07
C VAL A 75 26.18 -2.11 -2.47
N ASN A 76 25.16 -1.43 -3.03
CA ASN A 76 24.73 -1.74 -4.39
C ASN A 76 25.83 -1.39 -5.39
N GLN A 77 26.17 -2.33 -6.27
CA GLN A 77 27.22 -2.16 -7.29
C GLN A 77 26.69 -1.43 -8.53
N GLU A 78 25.38 -1.50 -8.79
CA GLU A 78 24.73 -0.74 -9.85
C GLU A 78 24.58 0.72 -9.42
N ARG A 79 25.64 1.49 -9.59
CA ARG A 79 25.71 2.93 -9.31
C ARG A 79 26.66 3.64 -10.28
N VAL A 80 26.44 4.90 -10.46
CA VAL A 80 27.30 5.78 -11.28
C VAL A 80 27.38 7.16 -10.63
N LEU A 81 28.56 7.79 -10.71
CA LEU A 81 28.70 9.23 -10.51
C LEU A 81 28.45 9.89 -11.87
N ALA A 82 27.38 10.67 -11.98
CA ALA A 82 27.01 11.37 -13.20
C ALA A 82 27.29 12.87 -13.08
N GLU A 83 27.84 13.47 -14.12
CA GLU A 83 28.16 14.91 -14.21
C GLU A 83 27.04 15.70 -14.89
N ASP A 84 26.21 15.03 -15.69
CA ASP A 84 25.12 15.64 -16.45
C ASP A 84 23.88 14.74 -16.57
N MET A 85 22.84 15.30 -17.19
CA MET A 85 21.57 14.61 -17.39
C MET A 85 21.66 13.49 -18.42
N GLU A 86 22.57 13.55 -19.37
CA GLU A 86 22.74 12.51 -20.40
C GLU A 86 23.28 11.23 -19.75
N GLN A 87 24.30 11.34 -18.92
CA GLN A 87 24.85 10.20 -18.16
C GLN A 87 23.83 9.59 -17.19
N ILE A 88 22.98 10.43 -16.57
CA ILE A 88 21.87 9.94 -15.75
C ILE A 88 20.90 9.13 -16.60
N TRP A 89 20.54 9.65 -17.78
CA TRP A 89 19.61 8.97 -18.68
C TRP A 89 20.16 7.65 -19.22
N ASP A 90 21.43 7.64 -19.61
CA ASP A 90 22.12 6.41 -20.04
C ASP A 90 22.14 5.35 -18.94
N PHE A 91 22.36 5.76 -17.70
CA PHE A 91 22.30 4.85 -16.56
C PHE A 91 20.88 4.31 -16.33
N ILE A 92 19.85 5.15 -16.46
CA ILE A 92 18.44 4.73 -16.39
C ILE A 92 18.16 3.64 -17.44
N GLN A 93 18.56 3.87 -18.70
CA GLN A 93 18.37 2.91 -19.79
C GLN A 93 19.10 1.59 -19.53
N LYS A 94 20.37 1.67 -19.09
CA LYS A 94 21.18 0.52 -18.72
C LYS A 94 20.49 -0.32 -17.64
N VAL A 95 20.07 0.30 -16.54
CA VAL A 95 19.47 -0.43 -15.41
C VAL A 95 18.09 -0.98 -15.75
N ALA A 96 17.33 -0.28 -16.61
CA ALA A 96 16.05 -0.80 -17.11
C ALA A 96 16.24 -2.11 -17.90
N GLN A 97 17.31 -2.23 -18.69
CA GLN A 97 17.64 -3.48 -19.40
C GLN A 97 18.14 -4.60 -18.46
N LEU A 98 18.92 -4.24 -17.43
CA LEU A 98 19.44 -5.20 -16.45
C LEU A 98 18.37 -5.70 -15.47
N ARG A 99 17.19 -5.10 -15.43
CA ARG A 99 16.14 -5.38 -14.44
C ARG A 99 15.80 -6.86 -14.31
N GLU A 100 15.71 -7.57 -15.43
CA GLU A 100 15.37 -9.00 -15.46
C GLU A 100 16.51 -9.90 -14.99
N ASP A 101 17.77 -9.47 -15.17
CA ASP A 101 18.97 -10.25 -14.86
C ASP A 101 19.44 -10.06 -13.40
N LEU A 102 18.96 -9.02 -12.71
CA LEU A 102 19.33 -8.77 -11.32
C LEU A 102 18.82 -9.87 -10.39
N PRO A 103 19.62 -10.28 -9.39
CA PRO A 103 19.20 -11.29 -8.41
C PRO A 103 18.16 -10.79 -7.40
N TYR A 104 17.66 -9.59 -7.55
CA TYR A 104 16.61 -8.94 -6.74
C TYR A 104 15.76 -8.04 -7.61
N ASP A 105 14.53 -7.79 -7.18
CA ASP A 105 13.62 -6.91 -7.91
C ASP A 105 13.93 -5.44 -7.62
N ILE A 106 13.77 -4.62 -8.65
CA ILE A 106 13.86 -3.16 -8.58
C ILE A 106 12.63 -2.52 -9.24
N ASP A 107 12.23 -1.36 -8.74
CA ASP A 107 11.11 -0.57 -9.27
C ASP A 107 11.55 0.78 -9.86
N GLY A 108 12.84 1.10 -9.73
CA GLY A 108 13.42 2.35 -10.22
C GLY A 108 14.84 2.56 -9.71
N ILE A 109 15.32 3.78 -9.88
CA ILE A 109 16.61 4.25 -9.37
C ILE A 109 16.42 5.48 -8.49
N VAL A 110 17.41 5.80 -7.66
CA VAL A 110 17.44 7.01 -6.86
C VAL A 110 18.61 7.89 -7.31
N ILE A 111 18.31 9.11 -7.71
CA ILE A 111 19.28 10.14 -8.08
C ILE A 111 19.48 11.01 -6.86
N LYS A 112 20.74 11.23 -6.46
CA LYS A 112 21.10 12.01 -5.27
C LYS A 112 22.13 13.06 -5.62
N VAL A 113 22.08 14.21 -4.96
CA VAL A 113 23.19 15.16 -4.96
C VAL A 113 24.41 14.50 -4.30
N ASN A 114 25.57 14.54 -4.96
CA ASN A 114 26.76 13.84 -4.46
C ASN A 114 27.45 14.58 -3.30
N ASP A 115 27.48 15.92 -3.33
CA ASP A 115 28.10 16.75 -2.29
C ASP A 115 27.24 16.75 -1.00
N LEU A 116 27.81 16.34 0.12
CA LEU A 116 27.10 16.24 1.41
C LEU A 116 26.82 17.61 2.03
N ALA A 117 27.65 18.62 1.80
CA ALA A 117 27.37 19.96 2.29
C ALA A 117 26.15 20.57 1.57
N VAL A 118 26.05 20.34 0.25
CA VAL A 118 24.88 20.74 -0.54
C VAL A 118 23.64 19.94 -0.11
N GLN A 119 23.75 18.65 0.23
CA GLN A 119 22.63 17.89 0.80
C GLN A 119 22.11 18.52 2.09
N GLU A 120 23.00 18.95 2.97
CA GLU A 120 22.66 19.60 4.23
C GLU A 120 21.99 20.96 4.01
N GLU A 121 22.50 21.78 3.07
CA GLU A 121 21.91 23.07 2.69
C GLU A 121 20.48 22.90 2.14
N LEU A 122 20.28 21.95 1.23
CA LEU A 122 18.96 21.67 0.64
C LEU A 122 17.97 21.13 1.70
N GLY A 123 18.44 20.32 2.62
CA GLY A 123 17.68 19.79 3.75
C GLY A 123 16.55 18.84 3.34
N PHE A 124 15.50 18.84 4.16
CA PHE A 124 14.38 17.90 4.06
C PHE A 124 13.05 18.66 4.01
N THR A 125 12.07 18.01 3.40
CA THR A 125 10.64 18.27 3.67
C THR A 125 10.20 17.43 4.86
N VAL A 126 8.95 17.56 5.30
CA VAL A 126 8.39 16.70 6.35
C VAL A 126 8.48 15.20 6.00
N LYS A 127 8.49 14.85 4.72
CA LYS A 127 8.37 13.46 4.24
C LYS A 127 9.60 12.94 3.47
N ALA A 128 10.44 13.81 2.92
CA ALA A 128 11.48 13.39 1.99
C ALA A 128 12.66 14.37 1.94
N PRO A 129 13.87 13.89 1.61
CA PRO A 129 15.00 14.77 1.32
C PRO A 129 14.74 15.60 0.04
N LYS A 130 15.19 16.86 0.02
CA LYS A 130 15.13 17.72 -1.17
C LYS A 130 16.26 17.45 -2.16
N TRP A 131 17.30 16.77 -1.71
CA TRP A 131 18.52 16.44 -2.45
C TRP A 131 18.47 15.08 -3.14
N ALA A 132 17.35 14.38 -3.09
CA ALA A 132 17.17 13.08 -3.73
C ALA A 132 15.83 13.01 -4.47
N VAL A 133 15.83 12.35 -5.61
CA VAL A 133 14.63 12.08 -6.40
C VAL A 133 14.63 10.61 -6.87
N ALA A 134 13.48 9.95 -6.80
CA ALA A 134 13.30 8.62 -7.33
C ALA A 134 12.76 8.69 -8.77
N TYR A 135 13.44 8.04 -9.69
CA TYR A 135 12.93 7.74 -11.02
C TYR A 135 12.33 6.31 -10.99
N LYS A 136 11.04 6.20 -11.17
CA LYS A 136 10.34 4.91 -11.25
C LYS A 136 10.27 4.43 -12.69
N PHE A 137 10.59 3.15 -12.93
CA PHE A 137 10.39 2.55 -14.25
C PHE A 137 8.90 2.57 -14.62
N PRO A 138 8.58 2.56 -15.94
CA PRO A 138 7.19 2.40 -16.37
C PRO A 138 6.56 1.19 -15.70
N ALA A 139 5.34 1.40 -15.17
CA ALA A 139 4.59 0.33 -14.56
C ALA A 139 4.18 -0.71 -15.60
N GLU A 140 4.13 -1.98 -15.19
CA GLU A 140 3.56 -3.04 -16.01
C GLU A 140 2.07 -2.75 -16.25
N GLU A 141 1.62 -2.92 -17.49
CA GLU A 141 0.23 -2.74 -17.91
C GLU A 141 -0.36 -4.07 -18.35
N LYS A 142 -1.61 -4.35 -17.95
CA LYS A 142 -2.35 -5.55 -18.37
C LYS A 142 -3.80 -5.18 -18.70
N GLU A 143 -4.36 -5.94 -19.64
CA GLU A 143 -5.79 -5.84 -19.93
C GLU A 143 -6.62 -6.63 -18.92
N ALA A 144 -7.71 -6.05 -18.46
CA ALA A 144 -8.72 -6.70 -17.63
C ALA A 144 -10.11 -6.22 -18.01
N LYS A 145 -11.15 -7.03 -17.81
CA LYS A 145 -12.54 -6.63 -18.03
C LYS A 145 -13.16 -6.18 -16.72
N ILE A 146 -13.91 -5.08 -16.74
CA ILE A 146 -14.74 -4.63 -15.62
C ILE A 146 -15.95 -5.58 -15.52
N LEU A 147 -16.15 -6.18 -14.35
CA LEU A 147 -17.26 -7.06 -14.04
C LEU A 147 -18.38 -6.31 -13.31
N SER A 148 -17.99 -5.44 -12.37
CA SER A 148 -18.89 -4.59 -11.60
C SER A 148 -18.10 -3.45 -10.95
N VAL A 149 -18.82 -2.46 -10.40
CA VAL A 149 -18.22 -1.37 -9.62
C VAL A 149 -18.85 -1.35 -8.23
N ASP A 150 -18.02 -1.44 -7.19
CA ASP A 150 -18.43 -1.26 -5.81
C ASP A 150 -18.24 0.21 -5.40
N TRP A 151 -19.19 0.74 -4.65
CA TRP A 151 -19.14 2.08 -4.10
C TRP A 151 -19.01 1.98 -2.58
N THR A 152 -17.89 2.44 -2.03
CA THR A 152 -17.59 2.36 -0.60
C THR A 152 -17.54 3.73 0.03
N VAL A 153 -18.05 3.83 1.27
CA VAL A 153 -18.10 5.10 2.02
C VAL A 153 -16.98 5.11 3.06
N GLY A 154 -16.09 6.08 2.94
CA GLY A 154 -15.01 6.30 3.91
C GLY A 154 -15.47 7.10 5.14
N ARG A 155 -14.58 7.24 6.14
CA ARG A 155 -14.87 7.92 7.42
C ARG A 155 -15.31 9.38 7.28
N THR A 156 -14.91 10.06 6.21
CA THR A 156 -15.30 11.47 5.93
C THR A 156 -16.53 11.58 5.03
N GLY A 157 -17.22 10.46 4.77
CA GLY A 157 -18.38 10.41 3.90
C GLY A 157 -18.06 10.34 2.41
N VAL A 158 -16.79 10.41 2.01
CA VAL A 158 -16.38 10.26 0.61
C VAL A 158 -16.78 8.89 0.08
N VAL A 159 -17.46 8.87 -1.07
CA VAL A 159 -17.88 7.64 -1.76
C VAL A 159 -16.91 7.35 -2.88
N THR A 160 -16.19 6.25 -2.76
CA THR A 160 -15.10 5.86 -3.67
C THR A 160 -15.50 4.67 -4.53
N PRO A 161 -15.40 4.77 -5.87
CA PRO A 161 -15.65 3.67 -6.79
C PRO A 161 -14.43 2.75 -6.90
N THR A 162 -14.67 1.44 -6.86
CA THR A 162 -13.67 0.40 -7.10
C THR A 162 -14.21 -0.59 -8.11
N ALA A 163 -13.50 -0.78 -9.22
CA ALA A 163 -13.84 -1.78 -10.22
C ALA A 163 -13.45 -3.18 -9.74
N ASN A 164 -14.37 -4.12 -9.82
CA ASN A 164 -14.11 -5.55 -9.77
C ASN A 164 -13.77 -6.01 -11.19
N LEU A 165 -12.67 -6.70 -11.35
CA LEU A 165 -12.07 -7.03 -12.64
C LEU A 165 -11.94 -8.54 -12.84
N THR A 166 -11.86 -8.98 -14.08
CA THR A 166 -11.30 -10.31 -14.36
C THR A 166 -9.90 -10.39 -13.79
N PRO A 167 -9.56 -11.45 -13.02
CA PRO A 167 -8.25 -11.57 -12.39
C PRO A 167 -7.12 -11.58 -13.42
N VAL A 168 -6.10 -10.75 -13.22
CA VAL A 168 -4.91 -10.68 -14.08
C VAL A 168 -3.63 -10.69 -13.24
N GLN A 169 -2.57 -11.28 -13.78
CA GLN A 169 -1.24 -11.23 -13.16
C GLN A 169 -0.58 -9.89 -13.50
N LEU A 170 -0.21 -9.12 -12.49
CA LEU A 170 0.36 -7.79 -12.66
C LEU A 170 1.43 -7.55 -11.59
N ALA A 171 2.66 -7.34 -12.01
CA ALA A 171 3.81 -7.12 -11.13
C ALA A 171 3.85 -8.13 -9.95
N GLY A 172 3.85 -9.43 -10.29
CA GLY A 172 3.99 -10.54 -9.34
C GLY A 172 2.80 -10.76 -8.38
N THR A 173 1.63 -10.16 -8.63
CA THR A 173 0.42 -10.42 -7.84
C THR A 173 -0.81 -10.56 -8.72
N THR A 174 -1.81 -11.30 -8.24
CA THR A 174 -3.12 -11.35 -8.91
C THR A 174 -3.93 -10.12 -8.54
N VAL A 175 -4.29 -9.31 -9.53
CA VAL A 175 -5.15 -8.14 -9.39
C VAL A 175 -6.55 -8.50 -9.87
N SER A 176 -7.55 -8.32 -9.01
CA SER A 176 -8.98 -8.49 -9.29
C SER A 176 -9.81 -7.26 -8.94
N ARG A 177 -9.17 -6.21 -8.39
CA ARG A 177 -9.80 -4.94 -8.05
C ARG A 177 -8.88 -3.79 -8.38
N ALA A 178 -9.44 -2.69 -8.92
CA ALA A 178 -8.70 -1.47 -9.21
C ALA A 178 -9.52 -0.23 -8.84
N THR A 179 -8.87 0.79 -8.31
CA THR A 179 -9.56 2.04 -8.02
C THR A 179 -9.97 2.77 -9.30
N LEU A 180 -11.15 3.38 -9.26
CA LEU A 180 -11.63 4.34 -10.25
C LEU A 180 -11.56 5.78 -9.70
N HIS A 181 -10.90 5.98 -8.56
CA HIS A 181 -10.67 7.25 -7.88
C HIS A 181 -11.97 7.98 -7.49
N ASN A 182 -12.69 8.55 -8.46
CA ASN A 182 -13.90 9.35 -8.28
C ASN A 182 -14.76 9.37 -9.55
N VAL A 183 -15.89 10.06 -9.51
CA VAL A 183 -16.83 10.15 -10.66
C VAL A 183 -16.24 10.92 -11.85
N ASP A 184 -15.44 11.96 -11.59
CA ASP A 184 -14.81 12.75 -12.64
C ASP A 184 -13.79 11.93 -13.40
N TYR A 185 -13.04 11.07 -12.72
CA TYR A 185 -12.10 10.13 -13.34
C TYR A 185 -12.81 9.12 -14.24
N ILE A 186 -13.98 8.63 -13.82
CA ILE A 186 -14.82 7.74 -14.64
C ILE A 186 -15.25 8.46 -15.90
N ALA A 187 -15.72 9.71 -15.80
CA ALA A 187 -16.14 10.53 -16.92
C ALA A 187 -14.97 10.89 -17.85
N GLU A 188 -13.84 11.35 -17.30
CA GLU A 188 -12.62 11.70 -18.07
C GLU A 188 -12.10 10.53 -18.89
N LYS A 189 -12.06 9.33 -18.30
CA LYS A 189 -11.61 8.10 -18.98
C LYS A 189 -12.67 7.44 -19.83
N ASP A 190 -13.90 7.97 -19.81
CA ASP A 190 -15.05 7.41 -20.55
C ASP A 190 -15.25 5.90 -20.23
N ILE A 191 -15.28 5.58 -18.92
CA ILE A 191 -15.39 4.19 -18.45
C ILE A 191 -16.86 3.76 -18.41
N HIS A 192 -17.17 2.68 -19.10
CA HIS A 192 -18.50 2.10 -19.18
C HIS A 192 -18.57 0.72 -18.54
N GLN A 193 -19.80 0.24 -18.37
CA GLN A 193 -20.05 -1.12 -17.89
C GLN A 193 -19.49 -2.14 -18.89
N ASP A 194 -18.87 -3.20 -18.38
CA ASP A 194 -18.27 -4.29 -19.17
C ASP A 194 -17.08 -3.90 -20.05
N ASP A 195 -16.54 -2.68 -19.91
CA ASP A 195 -15.36 -2.26 -20.66
C ASP A 195 -14.15 -3.15 -20.38
N THR A 196 -13.34 -3.36 -21.42
CA THR A 196 -11.96 -3.82 -21.28
C THR A 196 -11.06 -2.62 -21.00
N VAL A 197 -10.32 -2.70 -19.92
CA VAL A 197 -9.46 -1.61 -19.44
C VAL A 197 -8.00 -2.06 -19.32
N ILE A 198 -7.09 -1.11 -19.45
CA ILE A 198 -5.70 -1.30 -19.06
C ILE A 198 -5.58 -0.97 -17.59
N VAL A 199 -5.06 -1.92 -16.82
CA VAL A 199 -4.76 -1.76 -15.38
C VAL A 199 -3.26 -1.70 -15.16
N TYR A 200 -2.85 -0.92 -14.18
CA TYR A 200 -1.47 -0.77 -13.74
C TYR A 200 -1.45 -0.62 -12.21
N LYS A 201 -0.28 -0.71 -11.61
CA LYS A 201 -0.11 -0.39 -10.19
C LYS A 201 0.47 1.00 -10.01
N ALA A 202 -0.33 1.93 -9.50
CA ALA A 202 0.15 3.25 -9.12
C ALA A 202 1.18 3.13 -7.98
N GLY A 203 2.39 3.64 -8.20
CA GLY A 203 3.50 3.52 -7.25
C GLY A 203 3.90 2.07 -6.94
N ASP A 204 3.68 1.14 -7.87
CA ASP A 204 3.91 -0.30 -7.75
C ASP A 204 3.08 -1.02 -6.66
N ILE A 205 2.09 -0.36 -6.09
CA ILE A 205 1.30 -0.89 -4.97
C ILE A 205 -0.19 -0.93 -5.29
N ILE A 206 -0.80 0.19 -5.67
CA ILE A 206 -2.26 0.35 -5.76
C ILE A 206 -2.73 0.10 -7.20
N PRO A 207 -3.53 -0.96 -7.45
CA PRO A 207 -4.10 -1.17 -8.77
C PRO A 207 -5.08 -0.04 -9.13
N ALA A 208 -4.92 0.51 -10.33
CA ALA A 208 -5.78 1.55 -10.88
C ALA A 208 -6.06 1.27 -12.36
N VAL A 209 -7.16 1.80 -12.86
CA VAL A 209 -7.47 1.77 -14.30
C VAL A 209 -6.74 2.92 -14.97
N LEU A 210 -5.92 2.64 -15.97
CA LEU A 210 -5.18 3.67 -16.72
C LEU A 210 -6.04 4.28 -17.84
N ARG A 211 -6.66 3.41 -18.65
CA ARG A 211 -7.47 3.79 -19.81
C ARG A 211 -8.38 2.65 -20.26
N VAL A 212 -9.41 2.98 -21.02
CA VAL A 212 -10.27 2.02 -21.69
C VAL A 212 -9.66 1.58 -23.02
N VAL A 213 -9.84 0.32 -23.38
CA VAL A 213 -9.51 -0.24 -24.71
C VAL A 213 -10.75 -0.09 -25.59
N LYS A 214 -10.92 1.08 -26.21
CA LYS A 214 -12.17 1.45 -26.93
C LYS A 214 -12.51 0.47 -28.05
N ASP A 215 -11.54 -0.09 -28.74
CA ASP A 215 -11.74 -1.07 -29.82
C ASP A 215 -12.37 -2.39 -29.33
N LYS A 216 -12.32 -2.66 -28.02
CA LYS A 216 -12.90 -3.85 -27.38
C LYS A 216 -14.19 -3.55 -26.61
N ARG A 217 -14.72 -2.33 -26.71
CA ARG A 217 -15.99 -1.97 -26.07
C ARG A 217 -17.13 -2.78 -26.67
N VAL A 218 -17.90 -3.41 -25.81
CA VAL A 218 -19.05 -4.26 -26.19
C VAL A 218 -20.39 -3.62 -25.85
N SER A 219 -20.40 -2.57 -25.03
CA SER A 219 -21.59 -1.88 -24.57
C SER A 219 -21.31 -0.40 -24.35
N ASP A 220 -22.23 0.47 -24.81
CA ASP A 220 -22.19 1.91 -24.52
C ASP A 220 -22.95 2.27 -23.23
N GLN A 221 -23.30 1.29 -22.41
CA GLN A 221 -23.98 1.51 -21.15
C GLN A 221 -23.04 2.19 -20.15
N ALA A 222 -23.34 3.43 -19.79
CA ALA A 222 -22.61 4.16 -18.77
C ALA A 222 -22.67 3.43 -17.41
N LEU A 223 -21.64 3.60 -16.61
CA LEU A 223 -21.63 3.11 -15.22
C LEU A 223 -22.75 3.81 -14.43
N ALA A 224 -23.49 3.04 -13.65
CA ALA A 224 -24.48 3.59 -12.74
C ALA A 224 -23.78 4.30 -11.57
N ILE A 225 -23.89 5.63 -11.54
CA ILE A 225 -23.39 6.46 -10.44
C ILE A 225 -24.50 6.54 -9.38
N PRO A 226 -24.22 6.18 -8.10
CA PRO A 226 -25.24 6.22 -7.06
C PRO A 226 -25.63 7.66 -6.73
N THR A 227 -26.93 7.90 -6.60
CA THR A 227 -27.50 9.15 -6.10
C THR A 227 -27.74 9.11 -4.59
N HIS A 228 -27.71 7.91 -4.00
CA HIS A 228 -27.92 7.69 -2.58
C HIS A 228 -26.76 6.88 -2.00
N CYS A 229 -26.48 7.13 -0.74
CA CYS A 229 -25.43 6.46 0.01
C CYS A 229 -25.66 4.94 0.05
N PRO A 230 -24.69 4.10 -0.34
CA PRO A 230 -24.87 2.66 -0.33
C PRO A 230 -25.03 2.07 1.07
N SER A 231 -24.68 2.83 2.12
CA SER A 231 -24.77 2.39 3.53
C SER A 231 -26.04 2.86 4.23
N CYS A 232 -26.40 4.14 4.13
CA CYS A 232 -27.50 4.73 4.89
C CYS A 232 -28.66 5.26 4.05
N GLN A 233 -28.58 5.17 2.74
CA GLN A 233 -29.61 5.61 1.76
C GLN A 233 -29.89 7.14 1.80
N SER A 234 -29.10 7.95 2.50
CA SER A 234 -29.19 9.40 2.41
C SER A 234 -28.73 9.87 1.03
N GLU A 235 -29.28 10.96 0.54
CA GLU A 235 -28.86 11.58 -0.72
C GLU A 235 -27.35 11.92 -0.68
N LEU A 236 -26.65 11.64 -1.79
CA LEU A 236 -25.26 12.00 -1.97
C LEU A 236 -25.14 13.39 -2.57
N LEU A 237 -24.19 14.16 -2.06
CA LEU A 237 -23.87 15.49 -2.56
C LEU A 237 -22.55 15.49 -3.31
N HIS A 238 -22.52 16.29 -4.38
CA HIS A 238 -21.31 16.66 -5.09
C HIS A 238 -21.11 18.17 -4.91
N PHE A 239 -20.05 18.55 -4.21
CA PHE A 239 -19.73 19.97 -3.99
C PHE A 239 -18.96 20.52 -5.18
N GLU A 240 -19.17 21.79 -5.54
CA GLU A 240 -18.55 22.43 -6.70
C GLU A 240 -17.02 22.43 -6.64
N ASP A 241 -16.46 22.48 -5.44
CA ASP A 241 -15.00 22.52 -5.19
C ASP A 241 -14.39 21.12 -4.96
N GLU A 242 -15.17 20.05 -5.06
CA GLU A 242 -14.70 18.68 -4.79
C GLU A 242 -15.05 17.70 -5.91
N VAL A 243 -14.12 16.85 -6.27
CA VAL A 243 -14.30 15.76 -7.25
C VAL A 243 -14.99 14.52 -6.67
N ALA A 244 -15.36 14.53 -5.41
CA ALA A 244 -15.89 13.38 -4.69
C ALA A 244 -17.38 13.51 -4.40
N LEU A 245 -18.13 12.40 -4.57
CA LEU A 245 -19.46 12.26 -3.99
C LEU A 245 -19.35 12.09 -2.48
N ARG A 246 -20.26 12.73 -1.72
CA ARG A 246 -20.26 12.65 -0.24
C ARG A 246 -21.62 12.27 0.33
N CYS A 247 -21.57 11.39 1.30
CA CYS A 247 -22.63 11.19 2.28
C CYS A 247 -22.40 12.17 3.45
N ILE A 248 -23.33 13.08 3.65
CA ILE A 248 -23.28 14.09 4.73
C ILE A 248 -23.99 13.66 6.02
N ASN A 249 -24.58 12.47 6.03
CA ASN A 249 -25.27 11.97 7.23
C ASN A 249 -24.27 11.57 8.32
N PRO A 250 -24.20 12.27 9.45
CA PRO A 250 -23.27 11.95 10.54
C PRO A 250 -23.58 10.62 11.22
N LEU A 251 -24.80 10.10 11.06
CA LEU A 251 -25.25 8.83 11.61
C LEU A 251 -25.08 7.68 10.58
N CYS A 252 -24.33 7.90 9.50
CA CYS A 252 -24.09 6.85 8.52
C CYS A 252 -23.28 5.70 9.14
N PRO A 253 -23.79 4.45 9.12
CA PRO A 253 -23.11 3.29 9.72
C PRO A 253 -21.69 3.09 9.19
N ALA A 254 -21.47 3.31 7.88
CA ALA A 254 -20.14 3.19 7.30
C ALA A 254 -19.18 4.26 7.84
N GLN A 255 -19.62 5.51 7.96
CA GLN A 255 -18.78 6.58 8.52
C GLN A 255 -18.43 6.33 9.97
N ILE A 256 -19.40 5.87 10.78
CA ILE A 256 -19.17 5.52 12.18
C ILE A 256 -18.14 4.39 12.28
N LYS A 257 -18.34 3.27 11.57
CA LYS A 257 -17.41 2.15 11.58
C LYS A 257 -15.99 2.54 11.14
N GLU A 258 -15.87 3.30 10.06
CA GLU A 258 -14.57 3.79 9.59
C GLU A 258 -13.96 4.83 10.55
N GLY A 259 -14.77 5.61 11.24
CA GLY A 259 -14.34 6.49 12.32
C GLY A 259 -13.75 5.70 13.50
N LEU A 260 -14.42 4.64 13.94
CA LEU A 260 -13.96 3.72 14.99
C LEU A 260 -12.67 2.99 14.58
N ASN A 261 -12.59 2.52 13.32
CA ASN A 261 -11.40 1.89 12.75
C ASN A 261 -10.20 2.84 12.80
N HIS A 262 -10.40 4.08 12.38
CA HIS A 262 -9.35 5.09 12.44
C HIS A 262 -8.95 5.43 13.87
N PHE A 263 -9.92 5.63 14.77
CA PHE A 263 -9.66 5.93 16.18
C PHE A 263 -8.80 4.85 16.84
N ALA A 264 -9.09 3.58 16.58
CA ALA A 264 -8.33 2.46 17.11
C ALA A 264 -6.98 2.23 16.40
N SER A 265 -6.75 2.86 15.25
CA SER A 265 -5.59 2.63 14.41
C SER A 265 -4.28 3.09 15.05
N ARG A 266 -3.16 2.64 14.46
CA ARG A 266 -1.80 2.97 14.89
C ARG A 266 -1.52 4.48 14.83
N ASP A 267 -2.16 5.19 13.90
CA ASP A 267 -1.95 6.62 13.69
C ASP A 267 -2.82 7.49 14.61
N ALA A 268 -3.65 6.87 15.46
CA ALA A 268 -4.49 7.54 16.45
C ALA A 268 -4.24 6.95 17.85
N MET A 269 -5.20 6.25 18.46
CA MET A 269 -5.07 5.72 19.83
C MET A 269 -4.30 4.39 19.91
N ASN A 270 -3.98 3.76 18.79
CA ASN A 270 -3.19 2.53 18.70
C ASN A 270 -3.69 1.40 19.62
N ILE A 271 -5.00 1.14 19.63
CA ILE A 271 -5.62 0.11 20.46
C ILE A 271 -5.34 -1.27 19.87
N THR A 272 -4.35 -1.97 20.41
CA THR A 272 -3.95 -3.28 19.91
C THR A 272 -5.06 -4.31 20.09
N GLY A 273 -5.44 -4.97 18.99
CA GLY A 273 -6.52 -5.97 18.98
C GLY A 273 -7.88 -5.42 18.53
N LEU A 274 -8.07 -4.10 18.49
CA LEU A 274 -9.28 -3.46 17.98
C LEU A 274 -9.14 -3.12 16.48
N GLY A 275 -9.06 -4.17 15.66
CA GLY A 275 -9.01 -4.04 14.20
C GLY A 275 -10.39 -3.99 13.54
N PRO A 276 -10.47 -3.73 12.20
CA PRO A 276 -11.74 -3.58 11.47
C PRO A 276 -12.71 -4.75 11.65
N ALA A 277 -12.22 -6.00 11.71
CA ALA A 277 -13.08 -7.16 11.94
C ALA A 277 -13.72 -7.20 13.34
N VAL A 278 -13.04 -6.66 14.35
CA VAL A 278 -13.57 -6.55 15.71
C VAL A 278 -14.55 -5.40 15.81
N VAL A 279 -14.23 -4.24 15.21
CA VAL A 279 -15.13 -3.09 15.12
C VAL A 279 -16.44 -3.48 14.42
N GLU A 280 -16.37 -4.24 13.33
CA GLU A 280 -17.58 -4.74 12.64
C GLU A 280 -18.45 -5.58 13.57
N LYS A 281 -17.85 -6.51 14.34
CA LYS A 281 -18.59 -7.35 15.31
C LYS A 281 -19.22 -6.53 16.44
N LEU A 282 -18.47 -5.59 17.00
CA LEU A 282 -18.96 -4.70 18.06
C LEU A 282 -20.13 -3.84 17.58
N PHE A 283 -20.01 -3.29 16.39
CA PHE A 283 -21.06 -2.47 15.78
C PHE A 283 -22.31 -3.30 15.44
N ALA A 284 -22.13 -4.48 14.85
CA ALA A 284 -23.23 -5.39 14.54
C ALA A 284 -23.96 -5.91 15.80
N ALA A 285 -23.24 -6.10 16.91
CA ALA A 285 -23.80 -6.46 18.20
C ALA A 285 -24.38 -5.25 18.96
N GLN A 286 -24.35 -4.05 18.41
CA GLN A 286 -24.80 -2.80 19.03
C GLN A 286 -24.11 -2.49 20.37
N LEU A 287 -22.90 -2.98 20.57
CA LEU A 287 -22.10 -2.72 21.77
C LEU A 287 -21.34 -1.39 21.71
N VAL A 288 -21.12 -0.87 20.50
CA VAL A 288 -20.41 0.38 20.27
C VAL A 288 -21.08 1.18 19.14
N GLU A 289 -21.47 2.41 19.42
CA GLU A 289 -22.06 3.35 18.46
C GLU A 289 -21.16 4.57 18.20
N ASP A 290 -20.23 4.85 19.10
CA ASP A 290 -19.29 5.96 19.05
C ASP A 290 -17.95 5.62 19.72
N VAL A 291 -16.98 6.54 19.64
CA VAL A 291 -15.65 6.33 20.23
C VAL A 291 -15.70 6.21 21.77
N ALA A 292 -16.64 6.88 22.42
CA ALA A 292 -16.83 6.79 23.87
C ALA A 292 -17.37 5.39 24.28
N GLY A 293 -18.15 4.77 23.40
CA GLY A 293 -18.64 3.40 23.58
C GLY A 293 -17.51 2.38 23.71
N ILE A 294 -16.37 2.59 23.06
CA ILE A 294 -15.19 1.71 23.16
C ILE A 294 -14.73 1.60 24.63
N TYR A 295 -14.68 2.72 25.36
CA TYR A 295 -14.23 2.79 26.76
C TYR A 295 -15.27 2.29 27.78
N ARG A 296 -16.51 2.05 27.35
CA ARG A 296 -17.58 1.46 28.17
C ARG A 296 -17.65 -0.05 28.08
N LEU A 297 -16.93 -0.66 27.13
CA LEU A 297 -16.89 -2.11 26.95
C LEU A 297 -16.33 -2.79 28.21
N THR A 298 -16.97 -3.90 28.55
CA THR A 298 -16.52 -4.81 29.61
C THR A 298 -15.94 -6.09 29.01
N VAL A 299 -15.26 -6.91 29.83
CA VAL A 299 -14.76 -8.21 29.39
C VAL A 299 -15.94 -9.12 29.01
N GLU A 300 -17.06 -9.04 29.74
CA GLU A 300 -18.29 -9.77 29.50
C GLU A 300 -18.88 -9.45 28.14
N ASP A 301 -18.91 -8.16 27.74
CA ASP A 301 -19.38 -7.74 26.40
C ASP A 301 -18.52 -8.38 25.30
N LEU A 302 -17.20 -8.33 25.47
CA LEU A 302 -16.26 -8.92 24.50
C LEU A 302 -16.40 -10.44 24.38
N LEU A 303 -16.74 -11.13 25.46
CA LEU A 303 -16.99 -12.58 25.46
C LEU A 303 -18.25 -12.99 24.70
N THR A 304 -19.19 -12.08 24.46
CA THR A 304 -20.37 -12.33 23.62
C THR A 304 -20.04 -12.43 22.14
N LEU A 305 -18.87 -11.89 21.73
CA LEU A 305 -18.48 -11.84 20.33
C LEU A 305 -17.89 -13.19 19.85
N GLU A 306 -18.33 -13.63 18.70
CA GLU A 306 -17.80 -14.85 18.08
C GLU A 306 -16.27 -14.78 17.90
N GLY A 307 -15.57 -15.82 18.36
CA GLY A 307 -14.11 -15.95 18.26
C GLY A 307 -13.35 -15.34 19.43
N PHE A 308 -14.01 -14.66 20.37
CA PHE A 308 -13.40 -14.22 21.62
C PHE A 308 -13.44 -15.31 22.69
N LYS A 309 -12.35 -15.41 23.43
CA LYS A 309 -12.21 -16.23 24.64
C LYS A 309 -11.63 -15.35 25.75
N GLU A 310 -11.66 -15.77 27.00
CA GLU A 310 -11.18 -15.01 28.16
C GLU A 310 -9.87 -14.24 27.88
N LYS A 311 -8.83 -14.95 27.47
CA LYS A 311 -7.51 -14.36 27.22
C LYS A 311 -7.48 -13.29 26.12
N SER A 312 -8.32 -13.40 25.09
CA SER A 312 -8.40 -12.40 24.02
C SER A 312 -9.26 -11.20 24.41
N ALA A 313 -10.32 -11.43 25.19
CA ALA A 313 -11.18 -10.38 25.74
C ALA A 313 -10.43 -9.52 26.76
N GLU A 314 -9.73 -10.14 27.72
CA GLU A 314 -8.90 -9.47 28.72
C GLU A 314 -7.81 -8.61 28.05
N LYS A 315 -7.06 -9.15 27.08
CA LYS A 315 -6.02 -8.40 26.36
C LYS A 315 -6.57 -7.20 25.62
N LEU A 316 -7.74 -7.34 24.97
CA LEU A 316 -8.34 -6.21 24.27
C LEU A 316 -8.84 -5.16 25.28
N TYR A 317 -9.48 -5.59 26.37
CA TYR A 317 -9.92 -4.71 27.45
C TYR A 317 -8.74 -3.93 28.05
N GLU A 318 -7.64 -4.59 28.39
CA GLU A 318 -6.41 -3.96 28.89
C GLU A 318 -5.85 -2.94 27.89
N ALA A 319 -5.84 -3.28 26.59
CA ALA A 319 -5.37 -2.38 25.53
C ALA A 319 -6.26 -1.13 25.40
N ILE A 320 -7.58 -1.27 25.58
CA ILE A 320 -8.52 -0.14 25.58
C ILE A 320 -8.26 0.76 26.80
N GLN A 321 -8.10 0.18 28.01
CA GLN A 321 -7.87 0.95 29.23
C GLN A 321 -6.50 1.65 29.28
N ALA A 322 -5.55 1.15 28.53
CA ALA A 322 -4.20 1.71 28.45
C ALA A 322 -4.02 2.80 27.37
N SER A 323 -5.04 3.03 26.52
CA SER A 323 -4.97 3.95 25.37
C SER A 323 -5.31 5.39 25.66
#